data_09652a95437afd2c7dc64a34a7373992
#
_entry.id   09652a95437afd2c7dc64a34a7373992
#
_cell.length_a   1.000
_cell.length_b   1.000
_cell.length_c   1.000
_cell.angle_alpha   90.00
_cell.angle_beta   90.00
_cell.angle_gamma   90.00
#
_symmetry.space_group_name_H-M   'P 1'
#
loop_
_entity.id
_entity.type
_entity.pdbx_description
1 polymer ?
#
loop_
_entity_poly.entity_id
_entity_poly.type
_entity_poly.pdbx_seq_one_letter_code
_entity_poly.pdbx_strand_id
1 'polypeptide(L)'
;MEEQLKIIYLHGFNSSSESKKSKILDSYLEGEKLINLESPNLNTSPRKAISQIEKIINKSSNRVCVIGSSLGGLYATFLADKYDLKSVTVNPVVRNHISGMKDLV
;
A
#
# COMPACT_ATOMS: atom_id res chain seq x y z
N MET A 1 25.16 -10.54 -0.20
CA MET A 1 23.93 -10.65 -0.96
C MET A 1 23.13 -9.37 -0.83
N GLU A 2 22.72 -8.79 -1.94
CA GLU A 2 21.98 -7.55 -1.90
C GLU A 2 20.54 -7.77 -1.40
N GLU A 3 20.07 -6.85 -0.59
CA GLU A 3 18.71 -6.90 -0.04
C GLU A 3 17.70 -6.45 -1.08
N GLN A 4 16.62 -7.22 -1.24
CA GLN A 4 15.54 -6.87 -2.14
C GLN A 4 14.55 -5.94 -1.43
N LEU A 5 14.07 -4.93 -2.14
CA LEU A 5 13.05 -4.01 -1.63
C LEU A 5 11.66 -4.50 -2.08
N LYS A 6 10.76 -4.62 -1.14
CA LYS A 6 9.36 -4.90 -1.43
C LYS A 6 8.58 -3.59 -1.44
N ILE A 7 7.94 -3.28 -2.55
CA ILE A 7 7.04 -2.13 -2.64
C ILE A 7 5.62 -2.65 -2.71
N ILE A 8 4.76 -2.15 -1.82
CA ILE A 8 3.33 -2.48 -1.82
C ILE A 8 2.59 -1.23 -2.27
N TYR A 9 1.87 -1.33 -3.39
CA TYR A 9 1.06 -0.23 -3.88
C TYR A 9 -0.40 -0.42 -3.46
N LEU A 10 -0.98 0.60 -2.84
CA LEU A 10 -2.33 0.58 -2.29
C LEU A 10 -3.22 1.51 -3.10
N HIS A 11 -4.14 0.93 -3.86
CA HIS A 11 -5.05 1.70 -4.71
C HIS A 11 -6.09 2.45 -3.89
N GLY A 12 -6.74 3.43 -4.53
CA GLY A 12 -7.73 4.26 -3.87
C GLY A 12 -9.13 3.66 -3.84
N PHE A 13 -10.04 4.44 -3.28
CA PHE A 13 -11.45 4.07 -3.20
C PHE A 13 -12.02 3.92 -4.61
N ASN A 14 -12.85 2.92 -4.81
CA ASN A 14 -13.43 2.57 -6.12
C ASN A 14 -12.39 2.30 -7.20
N SER A 15 -11.19 1.91 -6.79
CA SER A 15 -10.13 1.50 -7.71
C SER A 15 -9.82 0.02 -7.50
N SER A 16 -8.73 -0.46 -8.09
CA SER A 16 -8.34 -1.85 -7.99
C SER A 16 -6.85 -2.01 -8.23
N SER A 17 -6.37 -3.24 -8.10
CA SER A 17 -4.98 -3.58 -8.45
C SER A 17 -4.67 -3.30 -9.93
N GLU A 18 -5.70 -3.15 -10.76
CA GLU A 18 -5.58 -2.85 -12.19
C GLU A 18 -5.68 -1.35 -12.48
N SER A 19 -5.55 -0.51 -11.46
CA SER A 19 -5.62 0.93 -11.65
C SER A 19 -4.53 1.45 -12.59
N LYS A 20 -4.78 2.60 -13.20
CA LYS A 20 -3.82 3.24 -14.09
C LYS A 20 -2.49 3.51 -13.39
N LYS A 21 -2.55 3.99 -12.15
CA LYS A 21 -1.33 4.28 -11.37
C LYS A 21 -0.55 3.02 -11.06
N SER A 22 -1.25 1.94 -10.74
CA SER A 22 -0.61 0.65 -10.49
C SER A 22 0.12 0.14 -11.72
N LYS A 23 -0.51 0.25 -12.89
CA LYS A 23 0.09 -0.19 -14.15
C LYS A 23 1.29 0.65 -14.55
N ILE A 24 1.22 1.97 -14.34
CA ILE A 24 2.34 2.87 -14.62
C ILE A 24 3.53 2.52 -13.73
N LEU A 25 3.28 2.29 -12.45
CA LEU A 25 4.33 1.95 -11.51
C LEU A 25 4.96 0.60 -11.85
N ASP A 26 4.14 -0.37 -12.18
CA ASP A 26 4.61 -1.69 -12.59
C ASP A 26 5.51 -1.61 -13.82
N SER A 27 5.08 -0.84 -14.82
CA SER A 27 5.85 -0.62 -16.04
C SER A 27 7.18 0.08 -15.75
N TYR A 28 7.15 1.07 -14.86
CA TYR A 28 8.34 1.84 -14.51
C TYR A 28 9.39 0.97 -13.82
N LEU A 29 8.95 0.02 -12.99
CA LEU A 29 9.82 -0.86 -12.22
C LEU A 29 10.16 -2.16 -12.93
N GLU A 30 9.64 -2.34 -14.13
CA GLU A 30 9.92 -3.54 -14.93
C GLU A 30 11.43 -3.66 -15.17
N GLY A 31 11.97 -4.82 -14.90
CA GLY A 31 13.40 -5.07 -15.09
C GLY A 31 14.27 -4.76 -13.87
N GLU A 32 13.72 -4.11 -12.86
CA GLU A 32 14.47 -3.81 -11.63
C GLU A 32 14.51 -5.05 -10.74
N LYS A 33 15.61 -5.76 -10.79
CA LYS A 33 15.74 -7.07 -10.13
C LYS A 33 15.69 -7.00 -8.60
N LEU A 34 16.07 -5.85 -8.04
CA LEU A 34 16.12 -5.69 -6.58
C LEU A 34 14.83 -5.12 -6.02
N ILE A 35 13.84 -4.88 -6.87
CA ILE A 35 12.55 -4.34 -6.44
C ILE A 35 11.45 -5.34 -6.80
N ASN A 36 10.66 -5.67 -5.80
CA ASN A 36 9.48 -6.51 -5.98
C ASN A 36 8.26 -5.66 -5.70
N LEU A 37 7.41 -5.47 -6.70
CA LEU A 37 6.18 -4.69 -6.57
C LEU A 37 4.99 -5.61 -6.41
N GLU A 38 4.18 -5.34 -5.41
CA GLU A 38 2.91 -6.04 -5.22
C GLU A 38 1.79 -5.01 -5.11
N SER A 39 0.74 -5.18 -5.90
CA SER A 39 -0.43 -4.30 -5.91
C SER A 39 -1.66 -5.11 -5.57
N PRO A 40 -1.95 -5.32 -4.27
CA PRO A 40 -3.09 -6.15 -3.90
C PRO A 40 -4.42 -5.50 -4.28
N ASN A 41 -5.39 -6.32 -4.61
CA ASN A 41 -6.75 -5.85 -4.84
C ASN A 41 -7.44 -5.76 -3.49
N LEU A 42 -7.55 -4.53 -2.97
CA LEU A 42 -7.97 -4.29 -1.60
C LEU A 42 -9.47 -4.46 -1.41
N ASN A 43 -9.85 -5.05 -0.28
CA ASN A 43 -11.23 -5.15 0.13
C ASN A 43 -11.82 -3.75 0.33
N THR A 44 -13.11 -3.58 0.10
CA THR A 44 -13.79 -2.29 0.30
C THR A 44 -13.96 -1.94 1.77
N SER A 45 -13.91 -2.93 2.66
CA SER A 45 -13.94 -2.70 4.10
C SER A 45 -12.54 -2.28 4.58
N PRO A 46 -12.41 -1.12 5.24
CA PRO A 46 -11.09 -0.68 5.71
C PRO A 46 -10.38 -1.70 6.61
N ARG A 47 -11.08 -2.32 7.53
CA ARG A 47 -10.48 -3.33 8.41
C ARG A 47 -9.93 -4.51 7.63
N LYS A 48 -10.70 -4.99 6.64
CA LYS A 48 -10.28 -6.12 5.84
C LYS A 48 -9.12 -5.74 4.91
N ALA A 49 -9.14 -4.52 4.37
CA ALA A 49 -8.04 -4.03 3.54
C ALA A 49 -6.75 -3.95 4.34
N ILE A 50 -6.80 -3.37 5.53
CA ILE A 50 -5.63 -3.29 6.42
C ILE A 50 -5.11 -4.68 6.74
N SER A 51 -6.01 -5.62 7.05
CA SER A 51 -5.61 -6.99 7.35
C SER A 51 -4.91 -7.66 6.17
N GLN A 52 -5.40 -7.43 4.94
CA GLN A 52 -4.75 -7.94 3.73
C GLN A 52 -3.31 -7.43 3.62
N ILE A 53 -3.13 -6.12 3.83
CA ILE A 53 -1.82 -5.49 3.70
C ILE A 53 -0.88 -5.98 4.79
N GLU A 54 -1.39 -6.11 6.02
CA GLU A 54 -0.57 -6.60 7.13
C GLU A 54 -0.04 -8.00 6.88
N LYS A 55 -0.84 -8.85 6.25
CA LYS A 55 -0.40 -10.20 5.90
C LYS A 55 0.78 -10.15 4.91
N ILE A 56 0.74 -9.24 3.97
CA ILE A 56 1.83 -9.07 3.00
C ILE A 56 3.09 -8.59 3.72
N ILE A 57 2.95 -7.59 4.59
CA ILE A 57 4.07 -7.05 5.35
C ILE A 57 4.71 -8.14 6.21
N ASN A 58 3.90 -8.90 6.91
CA ASN A 58 4.39 -9.92 7.85
C ASN A 58 5.04 -11.11 7.15
N LYS A 59 4.68 -11.38 5.91
CA LYS A 59 5.29 -12.44 5.13
C LYS A 59 6.60 -12.02 4.49
N SER A 60 6.85 -10.73 4.38
CA SER A 60 8.03 -10.23 3.71
C SER A 60 9.24 -10.29 4.65
N SER A 61 10.32 -10.88 4.18
CA SER A 61 11.60 -10.87 4.88
C SER A 61 12.48 -9.70 4.40
N ASN A 62 12.03 -8.97 3.41
CA ASN A 62 12.77 -7.87 2.81
C ASN A 62 12.35 -6.55 3.43
N ARG A 63 13.09 -5.50 3.11
CA ARG A 63 12.65 -4.15 3.44
C ARG A 63 11.36 -3.87 2.69
N VAL A 64 10.43 -3.18 3.37
CA VAL A 64 9.12 -2.87 2.81
C VAL A 64 8.91 -1.37 2.76
N CYS A 65 8.40 -0.90 1.62
CA CYS A 65 7.96 0.48 1.43
C CYS A 65 6.52 0.41 0.94
N VAL A 66 5.66 1.27 1.43
CA VAL A 66 4.26 1.33 0.98
C VAL A 66 4.02 2.63 0.21
N ILE A 67 3.35 2.51 -0.92
CA ILE A 67 2.94 3.66 -1.72
C ILE A 67 1.43 3.61 -1.82
N GLY A 68 0.77 4.68 -1.45
CA GLY A 68 -0.69 4.71 -1.46
C GLY A 68 -1.25 5.94 -2.14
N SER A 69 -2.36 5.75 -2.84
CA SER A 69 -3.06 6.81 -3.54
C SER A 69 -4.47 6.95 -2.95
N SER A 70 -4.89 8.17 -2.67
CA SER A 70 -6.23 8.47 -2.15
C SER A 70 -6.46 7.73 -0.82
N LEU A 71 -7.45 6.88 -0.72
CA LEU A 71 -7.70 6.05 0.46
C LEU A 71 -6.50 5.13 0.77
N GLY A 72 -5.86 4.60 -0.28
CA GLY A 72 -4.63 3.82 -0.11
C GLY A 72 -3.52 4.61 0.56
N GLY A 73 -3.48 5.93 0.33
CA GLY A 73 -2.54 6.82 1.01
C GLY A 73 -2.77 6.87 2.51
N LEU A 74 -4.03 6.86 2.93
CA LEU A 74 -4.37 6.82 4.34
C LEU A 74 -3.92 5.50 4.97
N TYR A 75 -4.15 4.38 4.29
CA TYR A 75 -3.67 3.08 4.75
C TYR A 75 -2.14 3.05 4.85
N ALA A 76 -1.46 3.61 3.85
CA ALA A 76 0.00 3.66 3.84
C ALA A 76 0.52 4.43 5.05
N THR A 77 -0.08 5.58 5.35
CA THR A 77 0.31 6.40 6.50
C THR A 77 0.12 5.64 7.81
N PHE A 78 -1.04 4.99 7.98
CA PHE A 78 -1.34 4.21 9.17
C PHE A 78 -0.34 3.07 9.37
N LEU A 79 -0.07 2.33 8.30
CA LEU A 79 0.80 1.16 8.38
C LEU A 79 2.27 1.54 8.51
N ALA A 80 2.69 2.65 7.89
CA ALA A 80 4.05 3.14 8.04
C ALA A 80 4.34 3.50 9.49
N ASP A 81 3.37 4.11 10.16
CA ASP A 81 3.51 4.46 11.58
C ASP A 81 3.54 3.19 12.45
N LYS A 82 2.60 2.28 12.20
CA LYS A 82 2.48 1.05 13.00
C LYS A 82 3.70 0.14 12.90
N TYR A 83 4.26 0.00 11.71
CA TYR A 83 5.37 -0.93 11.44
C TYR A 83 6.70 -0.25 11.20
N ASP A 84 6.77 1.05 11.38
CA ASP A 84 7.98 1.85 11.14
C ASP A 84 8.52 1.63 9.73
N LEU A 85 7.64 1.81 8.75
CA LEU A 85 7.97 1.64 7.34
C LEU A 85 8.05 2.98 6.64
N LYS A 86 8.80 3.04 5.55
CA LYS A 86 8.79 4.20 4.67
C LYS A 86 7.52 4.17 3.82
N SER A 87 6.94 5.34 3.59
CA SER A 87 5.73 5.44 2.78
C SER A 87 5.77 6.67 1.88
N VAL A 88 5.05 6.56 0.76
CA VAL A 88 4.78 7.66 -0.15
C VAL A 88 3.28 7.73 -0.34
N THR A 89 2.71 8.92 -0.20
CA THR A 89 1.27 9.09 -0.40
C THR A 89 1.01 10.09 -1.50
N VAL A 90 -0.03 9.81 -2.29
CA VAL A 90 -0.46 10.68 -3.39
C VAL A 90 -1.92 11.02 -3.16
N ASN A 91 -2.21 12.30 -2.97
CA ASN A 91 -3.58 12.78 -2.70
C ASN A 91 -4.28 11.95 -1.63
N PRO A 92 -3.69 11.86 -0.41
CA PRO A 92 -4.29 11.03 0.63
C PRO A 92 -5.63 11.60 1.09
N VAL A 93 -6.56 10.69 1.42
CA VAL A 93 -7.83 11.04 2.01
C VAL A 93 -7.62 11.16 3.52
N VAL A 94 -8.14 12.24 4.12
CA VAL A 94 -8.09 12.38 5.57
C VAL A 94 -9.16 11.48 6.19
N ARG A 95 -8.80 10.83 7.28
CA ARG A 95 -9.63 9.77 7.88
C ARG A 95 -11.03 10.20 8.29
N ASN A 96 -11.21 11.46 8.69
CA ASN A 96 -12.52 11.92 9.15
C ASN A 96 -13.53 12.08 8.01
N HIS A 97 -13.10 11.90 6.77
CA HIS A 97 -13.99 11.90 5.60
C HIS A 97 -14.45 10.49 5.22
N ILE A 98 -13.95 9.46 5.91
CA ILE A 98 -14.24 8.07 5.58
C ILE A 98 -14.93 7.40 6.76
N SER A 99 -16.15 6.93 6.53
CA SER A 99 -16.90 6.19 7.53
C SER A 99 -16.15 4.90 7.91
N GLY A 100 -16.03 4.64 9.19
CA GLY A 100 -15.35 3.45 9.69
C GLY A 100 -13.85 3.58 9.89
N MET A 101 -13.23 4.63 9.38
CA MET A 101 -11.78 4.80 9.53
C MET A 101 -11.38 5.08 10.97
N LYS A 102 -12.26 5.65 11.77
CA LYS A 102 -12.00 5.89 13.19
C LYS A 102 -11.70 4.59 13.95
N ASP A 103 -12.12 3.47 13.42
CA ASP A 103 -11.87 2.17 14.05
C ASP A 103 -10.42 1.71 13.87
N LEU A 104 -9.64 2.38 13.05
CA LEU A 104 -8.25 2.01 12.77
C LEU A 104 -7.26 2.69 13.71
N VAL A 105 -7.70 3.63 14.50
CA VAL A 105 -6.82 4.40 15.41
C VAL A 105 -7.15 4.15 16.86
#